data_ca78a8c81835476ddc9fa67790c0695a
#
_entry.id   ca78a8c81835476ddc9fa67790c0695a
#
_cell.length_a   1.000
_cell.length_b   1.000
_cell.length_c   1.000
_cell.angle_alpha   90.00
_cell.angle_beta   90.00
_cell.angle_gamma   90.00
#
_symmetry.space_group_name_H-M   'P 1'
#
loop_
_entity.id
_entity.type
_entity.pdbx_description
1 polymer ?
#
loop_
_entity_poly.entity_id
_entity_poly.type
_entity_poly.pdbx_seq_one_letter_code
_entity_poly.pdbx_strand_id
1 'polypeptide(L)'
;MARIDGVVAGYVAVSNKYDKGRLNEFYLLPEFRGATAETFGELLAASGATHIEAQTNAPLLSAMIREFGANILAERILFDDGGMTHLPAPRGGVFRKRTDADGLAQFEQGGETLAEWIVVAGGEIVAAGGFLTHYNPPYADIFMDVAEPARREGFGSYIVQEIKKACYEAGKKPAARCNVANVASRKTLEKAGMRVCGELLVGEVLRKNS
;
A
#
# COMPACT_ATOMS: atom_id res chain seq x y z
N MET A 1 -13.97 -10.74 -16.32
CA MET A 1 -14.65 -9.72 -17.16
C MET A 1 -16.15 -9.85 -16.97
N ALA A 2 -16.82 -8.75 -16.61
CA ALA A 2 -18.28 -8.66 -16.55
C ALA A 2 -18.86 -8.28 -17.91
N ARG A 3 -19.99 -8.90 -18.29
CA ARG A 3 -20.78 -8.52 -19.46
C ARG A 3 -22.24 -8.35 -19.04
N ILE A 4 -22.85 -7.27 -19.47
CA ILE A 4 -24.28 -6.98 -19.30
C ILE A 4 -24.85 -6.82 -20.69
N ASP A 5 -25.88 -7.59 -21.04
CA ASP A 5 -26.48 -7.62 -22.36
C ASP A 5 -25.46 -7.82 -23.53
N GLY A 6 -24.42 -8.64 -23.27
CA GLY A 6 -23.36 -8.91 -24.24
C GLY A 6 -22.26 -7.84 -24.31
N VAL A 7 -22.43 -6.68 -23.67
CA VAL A 7 -21.45 -5.57 -23.65
C VAL A 7 -20.49 -5.75 -22.47
N VAL A 8 -19.19 -5.46 -22.68
CA VAL A 8 -18.21 -5.46 -21.59
C VAL A 8 -18.53 -4.31 -20.64
N ALA A 9 -18.95 -4.64 -19.43
CA ALA A 9 -19.38 -3.69 -18.41
C ALA A 9 -18.29 -3.41 -17.35
N GLY A 10 -17.32 -4.33 -17.16
CA GLY A 10 -16.30 -4.18 -16.14
C GLY A 10 -15.48 -5.44 -15.88
N TYR A 11 -14.84 -5.51 -14.70
CA TYR A 11 -14.06 -6.68 -14.33
C TYR A 11 -13.91 -6.82 -12.80
N VAL A 12 -13.50 -8.01 -12.37
CA VAL A 12 -12.89 -8.28 -11.07
C VAL A 12 -11.48 -8.84 -11.25
N ALA A 13 -10.60 -8.61 -10.29
CA ALA A 13 -9.34 -9.30 -10.17
C ALA A 13 -9.26 -10.06 -8.84
N VAL A 14 -8.79 -11.31 -8.92
CA VAL A 14 -8.57 -12.19 -7.78
C VAL A 14 -7.10 -12.58 -7.75
N SER A 15 -6.45 -12.38 -6.62
CA SER A 15 -5.05 -12.77 -6.43
C SER A 15 -4.88 -14.29 -6.50
N ASN A 16 -3.91 -14.73 -7.29
CA ASN A 16 -3.59 -16.16 -7.46
C ASN A 16 -2.17 -16.52 -6.97
N LYS A 17 -1.35 -15.54 -6.66
CA LYS A 17 0.07 -15.75 -6.30
C LYS A 17 0.32 -15.61 -4.80
N TYR A 18 0.05 -14.46 -4.21
CA TYR A 18 0.37 -14.18 -2.80
C TYR A 18 -0.84 -14.45 -1.88
N ASP A 19 -1.86 -13.66 -1.97
CA ASP A 19 -3.09 -13.78 -1.16
C ASP A 19 -4.17 -14.54 -1.96
N LYS A 20 -3.95 -15.86 -2.19
CA LYS A 20 -4.84 -16.68 -3.02
C LYS A 20 -6.30 -16.58 -2.60
N GLY A 21 -7.17 -16.34 -3.58
CA GLY A 21 -8.60 -16.24 -3.37
C GLY A 21 -9.05 -14.88 -2.82
N ARG A 22 -8.17 -13.88 -2.74
CA ARG A 22 -8.52 -12.52 -2.35
C ARG A 22 -8.94 -11.71 -3.59
N LEU A 23 -10.20 -11.29 -3.65
CA LEU A 23 -10.71 -10.35 -4.66
C LEU A 23 -10.27 -8.95 -4.22
N ASN A 24 -9.43 -8.29 -5.01
CA ASN A 24 -8.79 -7.01 -4.66
C ASN A 24 -9.07 -5.89 -5.66
N GLU A 25 -9.71 -6.19 -6.81
CA GLU A 25 -10.16 -5.18 -7.75
C GLU A 25 -11.57 -5.48 -8.23
N PHE A 26 -12.38 -4.44 -8.32
CA PHE A 26 -13.69 -4.45 -8.95
C PHE A 26 -13.94 -3.11 -9.62
N TYR A 27 -14.26 -3.16 -10.89
CA TYR A 27 -14.60 -1.98 -11.66
C TYR A 27 -15.81 -2.23 -12.54
N LEU A 28 -16.71 -1.26 -12.58
CA LEU A 28 -17.79 -1.15 -13.55
C LEU A 28 -17.73 0.20 -14.24
N LEU A 29 -17.98 0.19 -15.55
CA LEU A 29 -18.19 1.41 -16.31
C LEU A 29 -19.36 2.21 -15.70
N PRO A 30 -19.30 3.55 -15.73
CA PRO A 30 -20.27 4.41 -15.06
C PRO A 30 -21.74 4.10 -15.40
N GLU A 31 -22.02 3.80 -16.67
CA GLU A 31 -23.36 3.49 -17.17
C GLU A 31 -23.98 2.20 -16.61
N PHE A 32 -23.14 1.27 -16.11
CA PHE A 32 -23.58 0.00 -15.54
C PHE A 32 -23.63 0.00 -14.00
N ARG A 33 -23.28 1.11 -13.35
CA ARG A 33 -23.21 1.18 -11.88
C ARG A 33 -24.56 1.00 -11.17
N GLY A 34 -25.67 1.13 -11.88
CA GLY A 34 -26.98 0.80 -11.35
C GLY A 34 -27.17 -0.68 -11.00
N ALA A 35 -26.41 -1.58 -11.65
CA ALA A 35 -26.43 -3.02 -11.42
C ALA A 35 -25.25 -3.52 -10.57
N THR A 36 -24.62 -2.65 -9.77
CA THR A 36 -23.35 -2.96 -9.07
C THR A 36 -23.44 -4.19 -8.19
N ALA A 37 -24.43 -4.27 -7.30
CA ALA A 37 -24.55 -5.37 -6.33
C ALA A 37 -24.83 -6.71 -7.00
N GLU A 38 -25.73 -6.74 -7.98
CA GLU A 38 -26.07 -7.93 -8.76
C GLU A 38 -24.85 -8.43 -9.54
N THR A 39 -24.21 -7.55 -10.32
CA THR A 39 -23.00 -7.88 -11.11
C THR A 39 -21.85 -8.33 -10.21
N PHE A 40 -21.65 -7.68 -9.07
CA PHE A 40 -20.61 -8.09 -8.13
C PHE A 40 -20.88 -9.47 -7.55
N GLY A 41 -22.12 -9.76 -7.15
CA GLY A 41 -22.52 -11.08 -6.63
C GLY A 41 -22.27 -12.21 -7.63
N GLU A 42 -22.64 -12.01 -8.90
CA GLU A 42 -22.38 -12.98 -9.97
C GLU A 42 -20.86 -13.21 -10.21
N LEU A 43 -20.09 -12.12 -10.31
CA LEU A 43 -18.64 -12.20 -10.49
C LEU A 43 -17.95 -12.84 -9.28
N LEU A 44 -18.40 -12.53 -8.07
CA LEU A 44 -17.87 -13.12 -6.84
C LEU A 44 -18.10 -14.64 -6.83
N ALA A 45 -19.31 -15.09 -7.17
CA ALA A 45 -19.65 -16.52 -7.25
C ALA A 45 -18.81 -17.23 -8.33
N ALA A 46 -18.66 -16.62 -9.51
CA ALA A 46 -17.90 -17.17 -10.62
C ALA A 46 -16.38 -17.17 -10.38
N SER A 47 -15.86 -16.25 -9.55
CA SER A 47 -14.43 -16.10 -9.31
C SER A 47 -13.84 -17.15 -8.37
N GLY A 48 -14.66 -17.77 -7.53
CA GLY A 48 -14.21 -18.66 -6.45
C GLY A 48 -13.43 -17.94 -5.34
N ALA A 49 -13.53 -16.61 -5.26
CA ALA A 49 -12.88 -15.84 -4.20
C ALA A 49 -13.40 -16.27 -2.82
N THR A 50 -12.50 -16.26 -1.85
CA THR A 50 -12.80 -16.59 -0.44
C THR A 50 -12.79 -15.37 0.46
N HIS A 51 -12.11 -14.30 0.01
CA HIS A 51 -11.99 -13.04 0.72
C HIS A 51 -12.18 -11.86 -0.25
N ILE A 52 -12.64 -10.75 0.30
CA ILE A 52 -12.70 -9.46 -0.39
C ILE A 52 -11.72 -8.52 0.31
N GLU A 53 -10.87 -7.86 -0.46
CA GLU A 53 -9.99 -6.79 0.00
C GLU A 53 -10.48 -5.48 -0.61
N ALA A 54 -10.75 -4.47 0.22
CA ALA A 54 -11.25 -3.19 -0.25
C ALA A 54 -10.57 -2.02 0.44
N GLN A 55 -10.19 -1.02 -0.34
CA GLN A 55 -9.74 0.26 0.21
C GLN A 55 -10.96 1.14 0.50
N THR A 56 -11.02 1.76 1.70
CA THR A 56 -12.15 2.61 2.10
C THR A 56 -12.29 3.87 1.24
N ASN A 57 -11.22 4.29 0.56
CA ASN A 57 -11.20 5.38 -0.42
C ASN A 57 -11.55 4.93 -1.86
N ALA A 58 -11.90 3.66 -2.08
CA ALA A 58 -12.44 3.12 -3.33
C ALA A 58 -13.94 2.80 -3.14
N PRO A 59 -14.86 3.73 -3.43
CA PRO A 59 -16.26 3.64 -3.00
C PRO A 59 -16.97 2.38 -3.44
N LEU A 60 -16.73 1.95 -4.70
CA LEU A 60 -17.45 0.82 -5.29
C LEU A 60 -17.16 -0.48 -4.53
N LEU A 61 -15.88 -0.86 -4.41
CA LEU A 61 -15.49 -2.09 -3.73
C LEU A 61 -15.67 -2.00 -2.22
N SER A 62 -15.52 -0.80 -1.64
CA SER A 62 -15.82 -0.55 -0.22
C SER A 62 -17.29 -0.74 0.14
N ALA A 63 -18.22 -0.47 -0.77
CA ALA A 63 -19.63 -0.80 -0.60
C ALA A 63 -19.84 -2.33 -0.69
N MET A 64 -19.23 -2.97 -1.65
CA MET A 64 -19.38 -4.42 -1.89
C MET A 64 -18.84 -5.28 -0.75
N ILE A 65 -17.70 -4.93 -0.15
CA ILE A 65 -17.21 -5.68 1.02
C ILE A 65 -18.18 -5.61 2.19
N ARG A 66 -18.90 -4.50 2.38
CA ARG A 66 -19.89 -4.35 3.45
C ARG A 66 -21.15 -5.17 3.21
N GLU A 67 -21.52 -5.40 1.95
CA GLU A 67 -22.69 -6.16 1.56
C GLU A 67 -22.42 -7.67 1.46
N PHE A 68 -21.26 -8.04 0.94
CA PHE A 68 -20.91 -9.42 0.61
C PHE A 68 -19.80 -10.02 1.52
N GLY A 69 -19.28 -9.26 2.47
CA GLY A 69 -18.23 -9.68 3.39
C GLY A 69 -18.73 -9.94 4.80
N ALA A 70 -18.07 -10.88 5.48
CA ALA A 70 -18.20 -11.15 6.90
C ALA A 70 -16.85 -11.00 7.60
N ASN A 71 -16.84 -10.86 8.94
CA ASN A 71 -15.62 -10.77 9.75
C ASN A 71 -14.65 -9.68 9.23
N ILE A 72 -15.21 -8.53 8.82
CA ILE A 72 -14.44 -7.46 8.17
C ILE A 72 -13.51 -6.80 9.20
N LEU A 73 -12.22 -6.77 8.88
CA LEU A 73 -11.17 -6.17 9.71
C LEU A 73 -10.34 -5.19 8.88
N ALA A 74 -9.87 -4.11 9.51
CA ALA A 74 -8.85 -3.26 8.94
C ALA A 74 -7.48 -3.95 9.08
N GLU A 75 -6.81 -4.19 7.95
CA GLU A 75 -5.48 -4.80 7.92
C GLU A 75 -4.37 -3.75 7.85
N ARG A 76 -4.60 -2.68 7.08
CA ARG A 76 -3.62 -1.62 6.88
C ARG A 76 -4.25 -0.24 6.93
N ILE A 77 -3.46 0.74 7.36
CA ILE A 77 -3.74 2.16 7.23
C ILE A 77 -3.12 2.64 5.92
N LEU A 78 -3.87 3.41 5.15
CA LEU A 78 -3.44 4.00 3.88
C LEU A 78 -3.09 5.47 4.10
N PHE A 79 -2.02 5.90 3.45
CA PHE A 79 -1.52 7.27 3.53
C PHE A 79 -1.36 7.86 2.14
N ASP A 80 -1.74 9.11 2.02
CA ASP A 80 -1.38 9.97 0.89
C ASP A 80 -0.40 11.06 1.31
N ASP A 81 0.02 11.86 0.34
CA ASP A 81 0.93 12.96 0.58
C ASP A 81 0.24 14.12 1.29
N GLY A 82 0.75 14.47 2.48
CA GLY A 82 0.31 15.65 3.24
C GLY A 82 1.20 16.89 3.04
N GLY A 83 2.19 16.80 2.17
CA GLY A 83 3.14 17.87 1.87
C GLY A 83 4.56 17.60 2.37
N MET A 84 5.49 18.47 2.00
CA MET A 84 6.90 18.38 2.39
C MET A 84 7.11 18.77 3.84
N THR A 85 8.02 18.04 4.49
CA THR A 85 8.58 18.38 5.81
C THR A 85 10.05 18.80 5.69
N HIS A 86 10.60 19.39 6.74
CA HIS A 86 11.99 19.86 6.80
C HIS A 86 12.68 19.27 8.05
N LEU A 87 12.61 17.93 8.19
CA LEU A 87 13.27 17.24 9.28
C LEU A 87 14.78 17.28 9.10
N PRO A 88 15.56 17.64 10.13
CA PRO A 88 17.02 17.57 10.05
C PRO A 88 17.50 16.13 9.98
N ALA A 89 18.62 15.89 9.31
CA ALA A 89 19.28 14.59 9.28
C ALA A 89 19.77 14.21 10.69
N PRO A 90 19.25 13.11 11.29
CA PRO A 90 19.70 12.68 12.61
C PRO A 90 21.20 12.30 12.58
N ARG A 91 21.94 12.68 13.60
CA ARG A 91 23.39 12.40 13.73
C ARG A 91 24.22 12.72 12.47
N GLY A 92 23.84 13.75 11.70
CA GLY A 92 24.51 14.10 10.44
C GLY A 92 24.38 13.02 9.36
N GLY A 93 23.32 12.22 9.40
CA GLY A 93 23.06 11.16 8.42
C GLY A 93 23.00 11.68 6.99
N VAL A 94 23.62 10.97 6.07
CA VAL A 94 23.67 11.30 4.64
C VAL A 94 22.71 10.38 3.89
N PHE A 95 21.68 10.97 3.26
CA PHE A 95 20.78 10.27 2.34
C PHE A 95 21.42 10.22 0.95
N ARG A 96 21.46 9.04 0.34
CA ARG A 96 21.98 8.83 -1.00
C ARG A 96 21.42 7.58 -1.67
N LYS A 97 21.60 7.49 -2.99
CA LYS A 97 21.37 6.22 -3.70
C LYS A 97 22.32 5.15 -3.20
N ARG A 98 21.82 3.92 -3.15
CA ARG A 98 22.61 2.73 -2.91
C ARG A 98 23.50 2.44 -4.10
N THR A 99 24.67 1.86 -3.83
CA THR A 99 25.60 1.31 -4.81
C THR A 99 25.75 -0.20 -4.60
N ASP A 100 26.37 -0.91 -5.54
CA ASP A 100 26.58 -2.36 -5.43
C ASP A 100 27.54 -2.73 -4.29
N ALA A 101 28.34 -1.78 -3.80
CA ALA A 101 29.23 -1.98 -2.65
C ALA A 101 28.48 -1.91 -1.29
N ASP A 102 27.24 -1.41 -1.29
CA ASP A 102 26.44 -1.26 -0.06
C ASP A 102 25.72 -2.57 0.27
N GLY A 103 26.19 -3.28 1.28
CA GLY A 103 25.52 -4.47 1.81
C GLY A 103 24.27 -4.10 2.59
N LEU A 104 23.14 -4.79 2.32
CA LEU A 104 21.86 -4.58 3.00
C LEU A 104 21.39 -5.80 3.79
N ALA A 105 22.27 -6.74 4.13
CA ALA A 105 21.90 -7.99 4.80
C ALA A 105 20.99 -7.80 6.05
N GLN A 106 21.18 -6.70 6.76
CA GLN A 106 20.37 -6.33 7.93
C GLN A 106 18.95 -5.84 7.60
N PHE A 107 18.65 -5.55 6.32
CA PHE A 107 17.36 -5.06 5.82
C PHE A 107 16.66 -6.06 4.90
N GLU A 108 17.26 -7.20 4.60
CA GLU A 108 16.75 -8.21 3.65
C GLU A 108 15.72 -9.17 4.26
N GLN A 109 15.05 -8.80 5.33
CA GLN A 109 14.02 -9.63 5.93
C GLN A 109 12.70 -9.54 5.15
N GLY A 110 12.55 -10.35 4.10
CA GLY A 110 11.25 -10.78 3.61
C GLY A 110 10.66 -10.07 2.40
N GLY A 111 11.44 -9.42 1.54
CA GLY A 111 10.89 -8.77 0.34
C GLY A 111 11.74 -8.93 -0.92
N GLU A 112 11.07 -9.12 -2.06
CA GLU A 112 11.72 -9.17 -3.39
C GLU A 112 12.25 -7.80 -3.86
N THR A 113 11.96 -6.70 -3.13
CA THR A 113 12.30 -5.34 -3.54
C THR A 113 13.51 -4.83 -2.80
N LEU A 114 14.60 -4.65 -3.52
CA LEU A 114 15.82 -4.05 -2.98
C LEU A 114 15.60 -2.54 -2.77
N ALA A 115 16.06 -2.04 -1.62
CA ALA A 115 16.08 -0.61 -1.34
C ALA A 115 16.98 0.14 -2.34
N GLU A 116 16.46 1.20 -2.94
CA GLU A 116 17.20 2.07 -3.87
C GLU A 116 17.99 3.17 -3.13
N TRP A 117 17.51 3.54 -1.95
CA TRP A 117 18.02 4.65 -1.15
C TRP A 117 18.45 4.19 0.23
N ILE A 118 19.51 4.81 0.76
CA ILE A 118 20.03 4.54 2.09
C ILE A 118 20.33 5.83 2.85
N VAL A 119 20.36 5.73 4.17
CA VAL A 119 20.93 6.75 5.05
C VAL A 119 22.16 6.16 5.73
N VAL A 120 23.28 6.86 5.63
CA VAL A 120 24.54 6.49 6.29
C VAL A 120 24.81 7.48 7.40
N ALA A 121 25.06 7.00 8.60
CA ALA A 121 25.43 7.81 9.77
C ALA A 121 26.54 7.10 10.56
N GLY A 122 27.61 7.83 10.91
CA GLY A 122 28.76 7.26 11.62
C GLY A 122 29.48 6.14 10.84
N GLY A 123 29.39 6.14 9.51
CA GLY A 123 29.99 5.09 8.66
C GLY A 123 29.11 3.85 8.45
N GLU A 124 27.96 3.76 9.13
CA GLU A 124 27.05 2.61 9.08
C GLU A 124 25.77 2.95 8.28
N ILE A 125 25.21 1.97 7.54
CA ILE A 125 23.91 2.11 6.93
C ILE A 125 22.85 1.95 8.05
N VAL A 126 22.13 3.03 8.35
CA VAL A 126 21.18 3.09 9.47
C VAL A 126 19.72 2.98 9.01
N ALA A 127 19.43 3.28 7.75
CA ALA A 127 18.11 3.11 7.17
C ALA A 127 18.23 2.82 5.67
N ALA A 128 17.27 2.09 5.14
CA ALA A 128 17.15 1.73 3.73
C ALA A 128 15.69 1.81 3.28
N GLY A 129 15.43 2.12 1.99
CA GLY A 129 14.09 2.21 1.47
C GLY A 129 14.03 2.59 0.00
N GLY A 130 12.81 2.80 -0.47
CA GLY A 130 12.52 3.15 -1.85
C GLY A 130 11.03 3.34 -2.08
N PHE A 131 10.61 3.30 -3.34
CA PHE A 131 9.22 3.34 -3.71
C PHE A 131 8.90 2.41 -4.88
N LEU A 132 7.67 1.90 -4.89
CA LEU A 132 7.14 1.01 -5.93
C LEU A 132 6.13 1.79 -6.78
N THR A 133 6.20 1.61 -8.11
CA THR A 133 5.35 2.35 -9.08
C THR A 133 4.40 1.45 -9.87
N HIS A 134 4.34 0.15 -9.55
CA HIS A 134 3.59 -0.82 -10.34
C HIS A 134 2.13 -1.00 -9.91
N TYR A 135 1.67 -0.30 -8.85
CA TYR A 135 0.29 -0.42 -8.38
C TYR A 135 -0.66 0.54 -9.10
N ASN A 136 -0.71 1.78 -8.68
CA ASN A 136 -1.70 2.77 -9.12
C ASN A 136 -1.04 4.06 -9.60
N PRO A 137 -0.67 4.19 -10.88
CA PRO A 137 -0.20 5.49 -11.39
C PRO A 137 -1.23 6.59 -11.09
N PRO A 138 -0.82 7.79 -10.69
CA PRO A 138 0.56 8.30 -10.58
C PRO A 138 1.27 8.05 -9.24
N TYR A 139 0.73 7.22 -8.36
CA TYR A 139 1.25 7.01 -7.01
C TYR A 139 2.52 6.16 -6.98
N ALA A 140 3.38 6.45 -5.98
CA ALA A 140 4.55 5.69 -5.60
C ALA A 140 4.40 5.22 -4.15
N ASP A 141 4.35 3.90 -3.95
CA ASP A 141 4.17 3.27 -2.63
C ASP A 141 5.53 3.19 -1.93
N ILE A 142 5.74 4.05 -0.92
CA ILE A 142 7.00 4.17 -0.18
C ILE A 142 7.13 3.03 0.81
N PHE A 143 8.31 2.41 0.84
CA PHE A 143 8.73 1.45 1.86
C PHE A 143 10.07 1.87 2.47
N MET A 144 10.28 1.51 3.73
CA MET A 144 11.55 1.75 4.42
C MET A 144 11.73 0.79 5.60
N ASP A 145 12.97 0.60 5.98
CA ASP A 145 13.36 -0.03 7.24
C ASP A 145 14.47 0.76 7.91
N VAL A 146 14.58 0.62 9.24
CA VAL A 146 15.60 1.26 10.07
C VAL A 146 16.30 0.18 10.87
N ALA A 147 17.61 0.13 10.78
CA ALA A 147 18.45 -0.79 11.55
C ALA A 147 18.10 -0.72 13.05
N GLU A 148 17.97 -1.86 13.69
CA GLU A 148 17.47 -1.94 15.07
C GLU A 148 18.20 -0.99 16.05
N PRO A 149 19.55 -0.89 16.03
CA PRO A 149 20.28 0.03 16.92
C PRO A 149 19.99 1.51 16.66
N ALA A 150 19.51 1.87 15.45
CA ALA A 150 19.24 3.25 15.04
C ALA A 150 17.75 3.64 15.15
N ARG A 151 16.90 2.72 15.63
CA ARG A 151 15.47 3.00 15.83
C ARG A 151 15.22 4.05 16.88
N ARG A 152 14.11 4.79 16.77
CA ARG A 152 13.66 5.87 17.66
C ARG A 152 14.54 7.13 17.65
N GLU A 153 15.52 7.22 16.77
CA GLU A 153 16.37 8.41 16.60
C GLU A 153 15.91 9.36 15.48
N GLY A 154 14.80 9.03 14.79
CA GLY A 154 14.21 9.86 13.74
C GLY A 154 14.63 9.49 12.31
N PHE A 155 15.50 8.52 12.10
CA PHE A 155 15.94 8.09 10.78
C PHE A 155 14.80 7.63 9.88
N GLY A 156 13.80 6.92 10.43
CA GLY A 156 12.64 6.49 9.66
C GLY A 156 11.85 7.65 9.04
N SER A 157 11.54 8.69 9.81
CA SER A 157 10.84 9.87 9.29
C SER A 157 11.71 10.68 8.34
N TYR A 158 13.01 10.74 8.59
CA TYR A 158 13.96 11.42 7.72
C TYR A 158 14.06 10.72 6.36
N ILE A 159 14.26 9.38 6.33
CA ILE A 159 14.37 8.66 5.04
C ILE A 159 13.05 8.74 4.24
N VAL A 160 11.88 8.65 4.89
CA VAL A 160 10.58 8.84 4.21
C VAL A 160 10.49 10.22 3.59
N GLN A 161 10.87 11.28 4.31
CA GLN A 161 10.93 12.65 3.78
C GLN A 161 11.81 12.75 2.52
N GLU A 162 13.00 12.17 2.55
CA GLU A 162 13.93 12.23 1.43
C GLU A 162 13.43 11.38 0.24
N ILE A 163 12.83 10.21 0.49
CA ILE A 163 12.21 9.40 -0.56
C ILE A 163 11.01 10.15 -1.18
N LYS A 164 10.22 10.92 -0.41
CA LYS A 164 9.16 11.78 -0.97
C LYS A 164 9.72 12.78 -1.98
N LYS A 165 10.88 13.41 -1.71
CA LYS A 165 11.54 14.29 -2.68
C LYS A 165 11.87 13.55 -3.97
N ALA A 166 12.45 12.34 -3.86
CA ALA A 166 12.75 11.51 -5.02
C ALA A 166 11.47 11.11 -5.79
N CYS A 167 10.34 10.87 -5.11
CA CYS A 167 9.05 10.65 -5.78
C CYS A 167 8.63 11.87 -6.60
N TYR A 168 8.73 13.08 -6.04
CA TYR A 168 8.38 14.30 -6.77
C TYR A 168 9.29 14.56 -7.98
N GLU A 169 10.60 14.33 -7.83
CA GLU A 169 11.56 14.43 -8.92
C GLU A 169 11.24 13.44 -10.05
N ALA A 170 10.72 12.26 -9.70
CA ALA A 170 10.23 11.26 -10.65
C ALA A 170 8.83 11.55 -11.20
N GLY A 171 8.21 12.69 -10.87
CA GLY A 171 6.84 13.05 -11.29
C GLY A 171 5.76 12.15 -10.68
N LYS A 172 6.02 11.57 -9.50
CA LYS A 172 5.11 10.66 -8.80
C LYS A 172 4.50 11.32 -7.58
N LYS A 173 3.34 10.78 -7.14
CA LYS A 173 2.68 11.17 -5.89
C LYS A 173 3.07 10.19 -4.79
N PRO A 174 3.71 10.64 -3.69
CA PRO A 174 4.00 9.78 -2.57
C PRO A 174 2.74 9.15 -1.97
N ALA A 175 2.78 7.86 -1.73
CA ALA A 175 1.78 7.10 -0.98
C ALA A 175 2.51 6.11 -0.07
N ALA A 176 1.84 5.61 0.93
CA ALA A 176 2.39 4.58 1.80
C ALA A 176 1.26 3.79 2.48
N ARG A 177 1.61 2.65 3.05
CA ARG A 177 0.70 1.87 3.89
C ARG A 177 1.47 1.21 5.03
N CYS A 178 0.80 1.01 6.16
CA CYS A 178 1.36 0.24 7.26
C CYS A 178 0.29 -0.65 7.89
N ASN A 179 0.70 -1.73 8.54
CA ASN A 179 -0.21 -2.56 9.33
C ASN A 179 -0.84 -1.72 10.45
N VAL A 180 -2.14 -1.92 10.72
CA VAL A 180 -2.89 -1.17 11.76
C VAL A 180 -2.26 -1.31 13.14
N ALA A 181 -1.63 -2.43 13.45
CA ALA A 181 -0.93 -2.67 14.70
C ALA A 181 0.48 -2.02 14.75
N ASN A 182 1.03 -1.57 13.61
CA ASN A 182 2.37 -0.99 13.56
C ASN A 182 2.34 0.51 13.89
N VAL A 183 2.14 0.82 15.18
CA VAL A 183 2.09 2.21 15.69
C VAL A 183 3.39 2.98 15.37
N ALA A 184 4.55 2.30 15.38
CA ALA A 184 5.83 2.95 15.10
C ALA A 184 5.91 3.42 13.64
N SER A 185 5.51 2.57 12.68
CA SER A 185 5.45 2.94 11.26
C SER A 185 4.45 4.08 11.02
N ARG A 186 3.25 3.99 11.60
CA ARG A 186 2.24 5.04 11.52
C ARG A 186 2.80 6.40 11.95
N LYS A 187 3.37 6.49 13.16
CA LYS A 187 3.97 7.73 13.68
C LYS A 187 5.13 8.23 12.80
N THR A 188 5.90 7.32 12.23
CA THR A 188 7.00 7.64 11.31
C THR A 188 6.49 8.31 10.05
N LEU A 189 5.46 7.74 9.42
CA LEU A 189 4.83 8.29 8.22
C LEU A 189 4.18 9.64 8.49
N GLU A 190 3.38 9.76 9.56
CA GLU A 190 2.74 11.02 9.97
C GLU A 190 3.78 12.12 10.21
N LYS A 191 4.89 11.82 10.92
CA LYS A 191 5.99 12.76 11.16
C LYS A 191 6.69 13.20 9.87
N ALA A 192 6.74 12.34 8.85
CA ALA A 192 7.29 12.67 7.53
C ALA A 192 6.30 13.43 6.62
N GLY A 193 5.15 13.86 7.17
CA GLY A 193 4.14 14.63 6.44
C GLY A 193 3.22 13.78 5.56
N MET A 194 3.09 12.48 5.85
CA MET A 194 2.03 11.67 5.24
C MET A 194 0.72 11.83 6.03
N ARG A 195 -0.43 11.75 5.37
CA ARG A 195 -1.76 11.85 5.97
C ARG A 195 -2.55 10.56 5.76
N VAL A 196 -3.24 10.12 6.79
CA VAL A 196 -4.18 9.00 6.65
C VAL A 196 -5.28 9.40 5.65
N CYS A 197 -5.49 8.58 4.63
CA CYS A 197 -6.50 8.76 3.60
C CYS A 197 -7.52 7.61 3.55
N GLY A 198 -7.32 6.55 4.32
CA GLY A 198 -8.22 5.41 4.38
C GLY A 198 -7.61 4.21 5.06
N GLU A 199 -8.31 3.09 4.94
CA GLU A 199 -7.92 1.79 5.44
C GLU A 199 -8.08 0.73 4.35
N LEU A 200 -7.26 -0.31 4.41
CA LEU A 200 -7.44 -1.54 3.65
C LEU A 200 -8.22 -2.51 4.54
N LEU A 201 -9.42 -2.81 4.13
CA LEU A 201 -10.31 -3.76 4.78
C LEU A 201 -10.17 -5.13 4.12
N VAL A 202 -10.24 -6.18 4.92
CA VAL A 202 -10.32 -7.56 4.45
C VAL A 202 -11.49 -8.25 5.15
N GLY A 203 -12.32 -8.95 4.40
CA GLY A 203 -13.44 -9.71 4.91
C GLY A 203 -13.57 -11.06 4.21
N GLU A 204 -14.09 -12.05 4.90
CA GLU A 204 -14.46 -13.33 4.31
C GLU A 204 -15.69 -13.17 3.43
N VAL A 205 -15.76 -13.89 2.31
CA VAL A 205 -16.96 -13.90 1.47
C VAL A 205 -18.13 -14.52 2.24
N LEU A 206 -19.24 -13.79 2.37
CA LEU A 206 -20.49 -14.30 2.92
C LEU A 206 -20.98 -15.47 2.06
N ARG A 207 -20.95 -16.69 2.60
CA ARG A 207 -21.62 -17.85 1.99
C ARG A 207 -23.11 -17.77 2.36
N LYS A 208 -23.96 -17.44 1.39
CA LYS A 208 -25.39 -17.68 1.59
C LYS A 208 -25.58 -19.19 1.75
N ASN A 209 -25.97 -19.65 2.93
CA ASN A 209 -26.39 -21.02 3.11
C ASN A 209 -27.56 -21.26 2.14
N SER A 210 -27.35 -22.22 1.24
CA SER A 210 -28.35 -22.66 0.24
C SER A 210 -29.45 -23.39 0.95
#